data_a8e298cdac8e6a31430c741da3ba01db
#
_entry.id   a8e298cdac8e6a31430c741da3ba01db
#
_cell.length_a   1.000
_cell.length_b   1.000
_cell.length_c   1.000
_cell.angle_alpha   90.00
_cell.angle_beta   90.00
_cell.angle_gamma   90.00
#
_symmetry.space_group_name_H-M   'P 1'
#
loop_
_entity.id
_entity.type
_entity.pdbx_description
1 polymer ?
#
loop_
_entity_poly.entity_id
_entity_poly.type
_entity_poly.pdbx_seq_one_letter_code
_entity_poly.pdbx_strand_id
1 'polypeptide(L)'
;MNSEIQMHDLVALLDDVPARHFVTGAPIALRRGQIGTVVMTYDGSAFEVEFCDAQGCAFAMLPIPTGKLMPLHDAPMAVLA
;
A
#
# COMPACT_ATOMS: atom_id res chain seq x y z
N MET A 1 -14.53 9.30 -10.18
CA MET A 1 -14.53 7.83 -10.05
C MET A 1 -14.17 7.46 -8.62
N ASN A 2 -14.93 6.56 -8.03
CA ASN A 2 -14.65 6.12 -6.67
C ASN A 2 -13.51 5.10 -6.68
N SER A 3 -12.52 5.34 -5.84
CA SER A 3 -11.49 4.33 -5.61
C SER A 3 -12.04 3.31 -4.62
N GLU A 4 -11.73 2.03 -4.84
CA GLU A 4 -11.99 1.00 -3.85
C GLU A 4 -11.15 1.18 -2.61
N ILE A 5 -10.03 1.89 -2.73
CA ILE A 5 -9.04 2.03 -1.67
C ILE A 5 -9.36 3.25 -0.85
N GLN A 6 -9.37 3.06 0.47
CA GLN A 6 -9.67 4.12 1.43
C GLN A 6 -8.58 4.19 2.50
N MET A 7 -8.63 5.25 3.29
CA MET A 7 -7.74 5.42 4.44
C MET A 7 -7.77 4.18 5.33
N HIS A 8 -6.59 3.77 5.76
CA HIS A 8 -6.37 2.64 6.67
C HIS A 8 -6.58 1.26 6.05
N ASP A 9 -6.87 1.20 4.75
CA ASP A 9 -6.99 -0.08 4.06
C ASP A 9 -5.63 -0.75 3.92
N LEU A 10 -5.66 -2.08 3.93
CA LEU A 10 -4.50 -2.88 3.54
C LEU A 10 -4.48 -3.02 2.02
N VAL A 11 -3.29 -2.90 1.47
CA VAL A 11 -3.07 -3.00 0.03
C VAL A 11 -1.83 -3.83 -0.24
N ALA A 12 -1.71 -4.36 -1.45
CA ALA A 12 -0.50 -5.04 -1.90
C ALA A 12 0.02 -4.35 -3.16
N LEU A 13 1.35 -4.34 -3.30
CA LEU A 13 1.97 -3.80 -4.49
C LEU A 13 1.77 -4.74 -5.68
N LEU A 14 1.46 -4.17 -6.84
CA LEU A 14 1.36 -4.93 -8.09
C LEU A 14 2.71 -5.06 -8.81
N ASP A 15 3.67 -4.22 -8.45
CA ASP A 15 5.02 -4.22 -9.03
C ASP A 15 6.05 -4.01 -7.94
N ASP A 16 7.31 -4.33 -8.25
CA ASP A 16 8.41 -3.95 -7.39
C ASP A 16 8.58 -2.42 -7.43
N VAL A 17 8.87 -1.83 -6.28
CA VAL A 17 9.04 -0.38 -6.16
C VAL A 17 10.33 -0.07 -5.43
N PRO A 18 11.23 0.71 -6.02
CA PRO A 18 12.42 1.15 -5.30
C PRO A 18 12.04 2.14 -4.22
N ALA A 19 12.72 2.04 -3.09
CA ALA A 19 12.45 2.90 -1.94
C ALA A 19 13.72 3.05 -1.12
N ARG A 20 13.62 3.80 -0.01
CA ARG A 20 14.69 3.91 0.95
C ARG A 20 14.12 3.63 2.33
N HIS A 21 14.90 2.94 3.12
CA HIS A 21 14.57 2.72 4.53
C HIS A 21 14.59 4.08 5.21
N PHE A 22 13.49 4.53 5.80
CA PHE A 22 13.42 5.90 6.25
C PHE A 22 14.23 6.17 7.54
N VAL A 23 14.68 5.14 8.22
CA VAL A 23 15.58 5.31 9.38
C VAL A 23 17.04 5.37 8.93
N THR A 24 17.46 4.41 8.10
CA THR A 24 18.88 4.26 7.73
C THR A 24 19.23 4.98 6.42
N GLY A 25 18.25 5.29 5.59
CA GLY A 25 18.48 5.82 4.25
C GLY A 25 18.96 4.80 3.23
N ALA A 26 19.10 3.53 3.64
CA ALA A 26 19.59 2.48 2.74
C ALA A 26 18.59 2.24 1.61
N PRO A 27 19.08 2.03 0.36
CA PRO A 27 18.17 1.67 -0.72
C PRO A 27 17.62 0.26 -0.50
N ILE A 28 16.32 0.13 -0.72
CA ILE A 28 15.62 -1.15 -0.59
C ILE A 28 14.69 -1.31 -1.78
N ALA A 29 14.25 -2.53 -2.01
CA ALA A 29 13.23 -2.82 -3.00
C ALA A 29 11.99 -3.35 -2.29
N LEU A 30 10.89 -2.61 -2.43
CA LEU A 30 9.58 -3.13 -2.02
C LEU A 30 9.15 -4.09 -3.12
N ARG A 31 8.65 -5.24 -2.74
CA ARG A 31 8.42 -6.32 -3.69
C ARG A 31 6.96 -6.38 -4.12
N ARG A 32 6.74 -6.78 -5.36
CA ARG A 32 5.40 -7.13 -5.84
C ARG A 32 4.76 -8.10 -4.84
N GLY A 33 3.52 -7.79 -4.44
CA GLY A 33 2.81 -8.56 -3.43
C GLY A 33 3.08 -8.13 -2.00
N GLN A 34 3.98 -7.19 -1.78
CA GLN A 34 4.27 -6.71 -0.42
C GLN A 34 3.09 -5.89 0.10
N ILE A 35 2.72 -6.13 1.35
CA ILE A 35 1.54 -5.54 1.97
C ILE A 35 1.92 -4.26 2.71
N GLY A 36 1.09 -3.23 2.53
CA GLY A 36 1.21 -1.98 3.26
C GLY A 36 -0.15 -1.47 3.69
N THR A 37 -0.15 -0.36 4.42
CA THR A 37 -1.35 0.28 4.93
C THR A 37 -1.46 1.69 4.35
N VAL A 38 -2.63 2.05 3.86
CA VAL A 38 -2.89 3.41 3.35
C VAL A 38 -3.02 4.35 4.53
N VAL A 39 -2.16 5.38 4.56
CA VAL A 39 -2.17 6.36 5.65
C VAL A 39 -2.58 7.76 5.18
N MET A 40 -2.61 8.03 3.88
CA MET A 40 -3.06 9.29 3.33
C MET A 40 -3.48 9.09 1.88
N THR A 41 -4.42 9.91 1.42
CA THR A 41 -4.86 9.89 0.02
C THR A 41 -4.43 11.18 -0.67
N TYR A 42 -4.13 11.06 -1.98
CA TYR A 42 -3.77 12.20 -2.82
C TYR A 42 -4.78 12.25 -3.99
N ASP A 43 -5.93 12.86 -3.74
CA ASP A 43 -7.04 13.06 -4.69
C ASP A 43 -7.42 11.83 -5.54
N GLY A 44 -7.15 10.63 -5.07
CA GLY A 44 -7.47 9.38 -5.75
C GLY A 44 -6.45 8.92 -6.78
N SER A 45 -5.44 9.74 -7.10
CA SER A 45 -4.41 9.38 -8.09
C SER A 45 -3.27 8.58 -7.46
N ALA A 46 -3.04 8.77 -6.17
CA ALA A 46 -2.00 8.06 -5.43
C ALA A 46 -2.40 7.98 -3.96
N PHE A 47 -1.72 7.09 -3.25
CA PHE A 47 -1.92 6.95 -1.80
C PHE A 47 -0.56 6.88 -1.14
N GLU A 48 -0.46 7.51 0.03
CA GLU A 48 0.71 7.31 0.89
C GLU A 48 0.54 5.96 1.57
N VAL A 49 1.53 5.07 1.39
CA VAL A 49 1.46 3.71 1.93
C VAL A 49 2.62 3.48 2.87
N GLU A 50 2.30 3.01 4.07
CA GLU A 50 3.28 2.68 5.09
C GLU A 50 3.53 1.17 5.07
N PHE A 51 4.82 0.80 5.06
CA PHE A 51 5.24 -0.60 5.08
C PHE A 51 5.94 -0.90 6.40
N CYS A 52 5.51 -1.99 7.05
CA CYS A 52 6.02 -2.39 8.35
C CYS A 52 6.64 -3.78 8.28
N ASP A 53 7.61 -4.02 9.16
CA ASP A 53 8.23 -5.34 9.29
C ASP A 53 7.36 -6.27 10.14
N ALA A 54 7.86 -7.48 10.38
CA ALA A 54 7.11 -8.50 11.12
C ALA A 54 6.83 -8.11 12.58
N GLN A 55 7.59 -7.16 13.12
CA GLN A 55 7.40 -6.67 14.48
C GLN A 55 6.47 -5.44 14.52
N GLY A 56 5.93 -5.03 13.38
CA GLY A 56 5.07 -3.87 13.30
C GLY A 56 5.80 -2.54 13.23
N CYS A 57 7.12 -2.56 13.03
CA CYS A 57 7.91 -1.33 12.91
C CYS A 57 7.91 -0.87 11.47
N ALA A 58 7.47 0.37 11.24
CA ALA A 58 7.48 0.96 9.91
C ALA A 58 8.91 1.18 9.44
N PHE A 59 9.20 0.83 8.18
CA PHE A 59 10.53 1.03 7.59
C PHE A 59 10.49 1.84 6.30
N ALA A 60 9.33 2.02 5.70
CA ALA A 60 9.19 2.85 4.51
C ALA A 60 7.79 3.42 4.45
N MET A 61 7.67 4.62 3.90
CA MET A 61 6.38 5.26 3.67
C MET A 61 6.56 6.19 2.47
N LEU A 62 5.78 5.96 1.42
CA LEU A 62 5.94 6.73 0.20
C LEU A 62 4.64 6.72 -0.60
N PRO A 63 4.47 7.71 -1.51
CA PRO A 63 3.29 7.70 -2.38
C PRO A 63 3.42 6.62 -3.44
N ILE A 64 2.34 5.87 -3.63
CA ILE A 64 2.25 4.83 -4.66
C ILE A 64 1.05 5.19 -5.55
N PRO A 65 1.24 5.21 -6.88
CA PRO A 65 0.12 5.44 -7.78
C PRO A 65 -0.98 4.40 -7.61
N THR A 66 -2.23 4.83 -7.69
CA THR A 66 -3.39 3.96 -7.49
C THR A 66 -3.34 2.72 -8.37
N GLY A 67 -2.89 2.85 -9.62
CA GLY A 67 -2.80 1.72 -10.56
C GLY A 67 -1.76 0.68 -10.20
N LYS A 68 -0.92 0.93 -9.21
CA LYS A 68 0.08 -0.02 -8.74
C LYS A 68 -0.28 -0.70 -7.42
N LEU A 69 -1.50 -0.47 -6.96
CA LEU A 69 -1.99 -1.03 -5.70
C LEU A 69 -3.17 -1.96 -5.95
N MET A 70 -3.22 -3.03 -5.20
CA MET A 70 -4.35 -3.94 -5.17
C MET A 70 -4.98 -3.89 -3.80
N PRO A 71 -6.28 -3.55 -3.69
CA PRO A 71 -6.96 -3.62 -2.40
C PRO A 71 -7.09 -5.07 -1.93
N LEU A 72 -6.97 -5.27 -0.64
CA LEU A 72 -7.06 -6.60 -0.03
C LEU A 72 -8.37 -6.71 0.74
N HIS A 73 -9.05 -7.84 0.57
CA HIS A 73 -10.32 -8.11 1.22
C HIS A 73 -10.24 -9.46 1.91
N ASP A 74 -10.80 -9.56 3.11
CA ASP A 74 -10.84 -10.80 3.87
C ASP A 74 -12.20 -11.51 3.79
N ALA A 75 -13.14 -10.93 3.05
CA ALA A 75 -14.47 -11.50 2.91
C ALA A 75 -15.00 -11.24 1.49
N PRO A 76 -15.86 -12.11 0.98
CA PRO A 76 -16.45 -11.88 -0.32
C PRO A 76 -17.54 -10.81 -0.24
N MET A 77 -17.85 -10.23 -1.40
CA MET A 77 -19.00 -9.35 -1.53
C MET A 77 -20.26 -10.20 -1.69
N ALA A 78 -21.33 -9.82 -0.98
CA ALA A 78 -22.62 -10.49 -1.18
C ALA A 78 -23.16 -10.14 -2.56
N VAL A 79 -23.72 -11.14 -3.24
CA VAL A 79 -24.31 -10.96 -4.56
C VAL A 79 -25.82 -11.19 -4.45
N LEU A 80 -26.58 -10.20 -4.92
CA LEU A 80 -28.05 -10.33 -4.98
C LEU A 80 -28.43 -11.21 -6.15
N ALA A 81 -29.23 -12.22 -5.88
CA ALA A 81 -29.72 -13.14 -6.91
C ALA A 81 -30.94 -12.57 -7.64
#